data_3b14e2cfeb79261be8d3bdda1f8bb1b1
#
_entry.id   3b14e2cfeb79261be8d3bdda1f8bb1b1
#
_cell.length_a   1.000
_cell.length_b   1.000
_cell.length_c   1.000
_cell.angle_alpha   90.00
_cell.angle_beta   90.00
_cell.angle_gamma   90.00
#
_symmetry.space_group_name_H-M   'P 1'
#
loop_
_entity.id
_entity.type
_entity.pdbx_description
1 polymer ?
#
loop_
_entity_poly.entity_id
_entity_poly.type
_entity_poly.pdbx_seq_one_letter_code
_entity_poly.pdbx_strand_id
1 'polypeptide(L)'
;MILDIAREVSVVMRQAGVNGAVIGGVAVVLHGHIRTTVDVDVFVPDPPERLADALRAGGFAFDAGKKEFSKSGVPVHLVLVDQVRRPPIERIELEGVTTVSLADLVDMKLRTGSSDPLRAQDLADVIGLIRHHQLRRDFARNLGADVRGEFKKLVDAIERG
;
A
#
# COMPACT_ATOMS: atom_id res chain seq x y z
N MET A 1 -4.60 -10.39 -13.70
CA MET A 1 -3.35 -9.82 -14.28
C MET A 1 -2.54 -9.05 -13.23
N ILE A 2 -3.07 -7.95 -12.69
CA ILE A 2 -2.30 -7.16 -11.72
C ILE A 2 -2.01 -7.92 -10.42
N LEU A 3 -2.94 -8.71 -9.93
CA LEU A 3 -2.71 -9.54 -8.75
C LEU A 3 -1.64 -10.60 -9.00
N ASP A 4 -1.55 -11.12 -10.21
CA ASP A 4 -0.51 -12.08 -10.57
C ASP A 4 0.87 -11.42 -10.49
N ILE A 5 0.98 -10.18 -10.95
CA ILE A 5 2.24 -9.43 -10.85
C ILE A 5 2.57 -9.12 -9.38
N ALA A 6 1.58 -8.75 -8.58
CA ALA A 6 1.78 -8.53 -7.15
C ALA A 6 2.26 -9.81 -6.44
N ARG A 7 1.73 -10.97 -6.83
CA ARG A 7 2.19 -12.28 -6.33
C ARG A 7 3.62 -12.57 -6.74
N GLU A 8 3.98 -12.29 -7.99
CA GLU A 8 5.36 -12.46 -8.46
C GLU A 8 6.33 -11.58 -7.69
N VAL A 9 5.99 -10.32 -7.46
CA VAL A 9 6.79 -9.40 -6.65
C VAL A 9 6.97 -9.96 -5.25
N SER A 10 5.91 -10.50 -4.66
CA SER A 10 5.96 -11.08 -3.32
C SER A 10 6.89 -12.29 -3.25
N VAL A 11 6.87 -13.16 -4.27
CA VAL A 11 7.80 -14.28 -4.36
C VAL A 11 9.24 -13.79 -4.46
N VAL A 12 9.49 -12.79 -5.31
CA VAL A 12 10.83 -12.20 -5.48
C VAL A 12 11.34 -11.64 -4.14
N MET A 13 10.50 -10.91 -3.41
CA MET A 13 10.85 -10.38 -2.09
C MET A 13 11.23 -11.50 -1.11
N ARG A 14 10.43 -12.54 -1.03
CA ARG A 14 10.69 -13.66 -0.13
C ARG A 14 12.00 -14.37 -0.48
N GLN A 15 12.23 -14.63 -1.76
CA GLN A 15 13.45 -15.31 -2.20
C GLN A 15 14.69 -14.47 -1.97
N ALA A 16 14.59 -13.16 -2.08
CA ALA A 16 15.70 -12.24 -1.86
C ALA A 16 15.90 -11.88 -0.38
N GLY A 17 15.02 -12.33 0.51
CA GLY A 17 15.08 -11.97 1.92
C GLY A 17 14.80 -10.51 2.18
N VAL A 18 13.94 -9.86 1.36
CA VAL A 18 13.56 -8.46 1.51
C VAL A 18 12.26 -8.35 2.29
N ASN A 19 12.28 -7.63 3.39
CA ASN A 19 11.09 -7.41 4.23
C ASN A 19 10.26 -6.22 3.72
N GLY A 20 9.89 -6.27 2.44
CA GLY A 20 9.02 -5.28 1.82
C GLY A 20 7.55 -5.68 1.89
N ALA A 21 6.70 -4.87 1.29
CA ALA A 21 5.27 -5.14 1.24
C ALA A 21 4.62 -4.43 0.06
N VAL A 22 3.65 -5.10 -0.56
CA VAL A 22 2.77 -4.45 -1.54
C VAL A 22 1.83 -3.52 -0.79
N ILE A 23 1.77 -2.27 -1.21
CA ILE A 23 0.93 -1.22 -0.64
C ILE A 23 0.04 -0.63 -1.74
N GLY A 24 -0.51 0.56 -1.53
CA GLY A 24 -1.26 1.29 -2.55
C GLY A 24 -2.59 0.63 -2.91
N GLY A 25 -3.00 0.82 -4.16
CA GLY A 25 -4.31 0.36 -4.65
C GLY A 25 -4.52 -1.15 -4.58
N VAL A 26 -3.47 -1.94 -4.86
CA VAL A 26 -3.56 -3.40 -4.76
C VAL A 26 -3.87 -3.82 -3.33
N ALA A 27 -3.19 -3.21 -2.35
CA ALA A 27 -3.46 -3.51 -0.94
C ALA A 27 -4.91 -3.14 -0.56
N VAL A 28 -5.41 -2.02 -1.05
CA VAL A 28 -6.79 -1.58 -0.82
C VAL A 28 -7.79 -2.61 -1.33
N VAL A 29 -7.58 -3.10 -2.54
CA VAL A 29 -8.44 -4.14 -3.14
C VAL A 29 -8.36 -5.43 -2.34
N LEU A 30 -7.16 -5.86 -1.94
CA LEU A 30 -6.96 -7.07 -1.15
C LEU A 30 -7.65 -6.99 0.21
N HIS A 31 -7.72 -5.79 0.78
CA HIS A 31 -8.42 -5.56 2.06
C HIS A 31 -9.92 -5.36 1.89
N GLY A 32 -10.46 -5.46 0.69
CA GLY A 32 -11.89 -5.55 0.46
C GLY A 32 -12.57 -4.34 -0.17
N HIS A 33 -11.88 -3.23 -0.37
CA HIS A 33 -12.44 -2.09 -1.08
C HIS A 33 -12.14 -2.22 -2.57
N ILE A 34 -13.13 -2.67 -3.33
CA ILE A 34 -12.97 -2.97 -4.75
C ILE A 34 -12.98 -1.69 -5.57
N ARG A 35 -11.92 -1.47 -6.32
CA ARG A 35 -11.80 -0.37 -7.28
C ARG A 35 -10.76 -0.73 -8.34
N THR A 36 -10.72 0.05 -9.42
CA THR A 36 -9.71 -0.11 -10.45
C THR A 36 -8.34 0.33 -9.93
N THR A 37 -7.32 -0.49 -10.19
CA THR A 37 -5.92 -0.16 -9.91
C THR A 37 -5.08 -0.67 -11.08
N VAL A 38 -4.05 0.09 -11.48
CA VAL A 38 -3.29 -0.19 -12.71
C VAL A 38 -1.82 -0.46 -12.47
N ASP A 39 -1.31 -0.19 -11.28
CA ASP A 39 0.08 -0.39 -10.92
C ASP A 39 0.21 -1.09 -9.57
N VAL A 40 1.42 -1.60 -9.31
CA VAL A 40 1.77 -2.25 -8.04
C VAL A 40 2.77 -1.35 -7.33
N ASP A 41 2.39 -0.84 -6.17
CA ASP A 41 3.28 -0.06 -5.31
C ASP A 41 3.87 -0.99 -4.25
N VAL A 42 5.18 -0.89 -4.05
CA VAL A 42 5.90 -1.79 -3.12
C VAL A 42 6.72 -0.94 -2.17
N PHE A 43 6.43 -1.05 -0.87
CA PHE A 43 7.29 -0.48 0.16
C PHE A 43 8.57 -1.31 0.26
N VAL A 44 9.71 -0.64 0.23
CA VAL A 44 11.02 -1.30 0.26
C VAL A 44 11.85 -0.74 1.41
N PRO A 45 12.29 -1.58 2.36
CA PRO A 45 13.26 -1.13 3.36
C PRO A 45 14.63 -0.92 2.73
N ASP A 46 15.48 -0.14 3.38
CA ASP A 46 16.86 0.06 2.93
C ASP A 46 17.70 -1.22 3.08
N PRO A 47 18.60 -1.49 2.13
CA PRO A 47 18.84 -0.75 0.87
C PRO A 47 17.91 -1.24 -0.25
N PRO A 48 17.41 -0.34 -1.11
CA PRO A 48 16.46 -0.73 -2.17
C PRO A 48 17.10 -1.56 -3.29
N GLU A 49 18.41 -1.52 -3.43
CA GLU A 49 19.13 -2.21 -4.51
C GLU A 49 18.92 -3.73 -4.48
N ARG A 50 18.78 -4.32 -3.29
CA ARG A 50 18.57 -5.76 -3.18
C ARG A 50 17.28 -6.19 -3.91
N LEU A 51 16.20 -5.47 -3.70
CA LEU A 51 14.95 -5.77 -4.38
C LEU A 51 15.04 -5.42 -5.87
N ALA A 52 15.64 -4.28 -6.21
CA ALA A 52 15.81 -3.88 -7.60
C ALA A 52 16.56 -4.95 -8.40
N ASP A 53 17.66 -5.45 -7.87
CA ASP A 53 18.43 -6.51 -8.54
C ASP A 53 17.65 -7.80 -8.65
N ALA A 54 16.90 -8.16 -7.61
CA ALA A 54 16.07 -9.36 -7.61
C ALA A 54 14.93 -9.27 -8.62
N LEU A 55 14.33 -8.09 -8.77
CA LEU A 55 13.27 -7.87 -9.76
C LEU A 55 13.82 -8.02 -11.17
N ARG A 56 15.00 -7.45 -11.45
CA ARG A 56 15.64 -7.63 -12.76
C ARG A 56 15.93 -9.11 -13.05
N ALA A 57 16.45 -9.83 -12.07
CA ALA A 57 16.69 -11.26 -12.21
C ALA A 57 15.40 -12.05 -12.43
N GLY A 58 14.29 -11.56 -11.90
CA GLY A 58 12.97 -12.17 -12.06
C GLY A 58 12.23 -11.78 -13.35
N GLY A 59 12.90 -11.06 -14.23
CA GLY A 59 12.33 -10.71 -15.54
C GLY A 59 11.56 -9.39 -15.58
N PHE A 60 11.67 -8.56 -14.52
CA PHE A 60 11.09 -7.21 -14.54
C PHE A 60 12.05 -6.25 -15.24
N ALA A 61 11.52 -5.47 -16.18
CA ALA A 61 12.28 -4.45 -16.88
C ALA A 61 12.24 -3.13 -16.10
N PHE A 62 13.36 -2.39 -16.10
CA PHE A 62 13.40 -1.07 -15.47
C PHE A 62 13.43 0.02 -16.52
N ASP A 63 12.52 1.00 -16.39
CA ASP A 63 12.46 2.19 -17.25
C ASP A 63 13.03 3.38 -16.47
N ALA A 64 14.22 3.80 -16.84
CA ALA A 64 14.91 4.91 -16.16
C ALA A 64 14.19 6.25 -16.32
N GLY A 65 13.49 6.45 -17.47
CA GLY A 65 12.74 7.68 -17.72
C GLY A 65 11.54 7.82 -16.80
N LYS A 66 10.81 6.74 -16.60
CA LYS A 66 9.66 6.71 -15.70
C LYS A 66 10.00 6.34 -14.27
N LYS A 67 11.22 5.87 -14.03
CA LYS A 67 11.68 5.39 -12.72
C LYS A 67 10.80 4.29 -12.16
N GLU A 68 10.45 3.32 -13.00
CA GLU A 68 9.59 2.21 -12.61
C GLU A 68 10.04 0.90 -13.22
N PHE A 69 9.72 -0.20 -12.54
CA PHE A 69 9.81 -1.53 -13.11
C PHE A 69 8.50 -1.86 -13.81
N SER A 70 8.52 -2.85 -14.69
CA SER A 70 7.30 -3.37 -15.29
C SER A 70 7.46 -4.82 -15.71
N LYS A 71 6.35 -5.54 -15.73
CA LYS A 71 6.27 -6.89 -16.28
C LYS A 71 4.87 -7.09 -16.84
N SER A 72 4.78 -7.65 -18.04
CA SER A 72 3.50 -7.91 -18.71
C SER A 72 2.61 -6.66 -18.79
N GLY A 73 3.23 -5.50 -18.98
CA GLY A 73 2.52 -4.23 -19.07
C GLY A 73 2.07 -3.62 -17.76
N VAL A 74 2.38 -4.25 -16.61
CA VAL A 74 2.00 -3.73 -15.31
C VAL A 74 3.19 -3.00 -14.68
N PRO A 75 3.05 -1.67 -14.41
CA PRO A 75 4.09 -0.92 -13.71
C PRO A 75 4.24 -1.35 -12.25
N VAL A 76 5.47 -1.35 -11.76
CA VAL A 76 5.80 -1.62 -10.35
C VAL A 76 6.64 -0.47 -9.84
N HIS A 77 6.14 0.26 -8.85
CA HIS A 77 6.80 1.40 -8.25
C HIS A 77 7.38 1.03 -6.89
N LEU A 78 8.64 1.34 -6.66
CA LEU A 78 9.27 1.14 -5.36
C LEU A 78 9.09 2.42 -4.53
N VAL A 79 8.52 2.26 -3.34
CA VAL A 79 8.34 3.35 -2.38
C VAL A 79 9.38 3.16 -1.29
N LEU A 80 10.28 4.12 -1.18
CA LEU A 80 11.45 4.02 -0.29
C LEU A 80 11.12 4.53 1.12
N VAL A 81 11.95 4.16 2.08
CA VAL A 81 11.76 4.52 3.49
C VAL A 81 11.62 6.02 3.69
N ASP A 82 12.44 6.82 2.99
CA ASP A 82 12.41 8.28 3.12
C ASP A 82 11.19 8.94 2.48
N GLN A 83 10.40 8.18 1.73
CA GLN A 83 9.17 8.67 1.10
C GLN A 83 7.93 8.44 1.97
N VAL A 84 8.07 7.77 3.10
CA VAL A 84 6.96 7.52 4.04
C VAL A 84 7.30 8.09 5.41
N ARG A 85 6.31 8.76 6.03
CA ARG A 85 6.51 9.35 7.36
C ARG A 85 6.47 8.30 8.46
N ARG A 86 5.66 7.27 8.29
CA ARG A 86 5.53 6.17 9.23
C ARG A 86 5.59 4.87 8.44
N PRO A 87 6.74 4.18 8.47
CA PRO A 87 6.85 2.89 7.80
C PRO A 87 5.83 1.88 8.35
N PRO A 88 5.36 0.95 7.51
CA PRO A 88 4.45 -0.08 7.99
C PRO A 88 5.13 -0.96 9.04
N ILE A 89 4.36 -1.40 10.02
CA ILE A 89 4.84 -2.14 11.18
C ILE A 89 4.70 -3.65 10.97
N GLU A 90 3.58 -4.07 10.36
CA GLU A 90 3.22 -5.48 10.26
C GLU A 90 3.00 -5.91 8.82
N ARG A 91 3.62 -7.03 8.42
CA ARG A 91 3.39 -7.69 7.14
C ARG A 91 2.40 -8.82 7.32
N ILE A 92 1.47 -8.93 6.37
CA ILE A 92 0.52 -10.04 6.32
C ILE A 92 0.47 -10.62 4.92
N GLU A 93 -0.07 -11.82 4.79
CA GLU A 93 -0.27 -12.46 3.49
C GLU A 93 -1.77 -12.47 3.16
N LEU A 94 -2.12 -11.92 2.00
CA LEU A 94 -3.48 -11.98 1.47
C LEU A 94 -3.42 -12.47 0.03
N GLU A 95 -4.09 -13.56 -0.27
CA GLU A 95 -4.17 -14.15 -1.61
C GLU A 95 -2.82 -14.32 -2.29
N GLY A 96 -1.81 -14.71 -1.52
CA GLY A 96 -0.45 -14.93 -2.03
C GLY A 96 0.38 -13.65 -2.17
N VAL A 97 -0.14 -12.51 -1.75
CA VAL A 97 0.56 -11.23 -1.78
C VAL A 97 1.03 -10.86 -0.38
N THR A 98 2.32 -10.52 -0.25
CA THR A 98 2.86 -9.95 0.97
C THR A 98 2.49 -8.47 1.01
N THR A 99 1.65 -8.10 1.95
CA THR A 99 1.13 -6.74 2.09
C THR A 99 1.23 -6.28 3.54
N VAL A 100 0.51 -5.21 3.88
CA VAL A 100 0.53 -4.61 5.21
C VAL A 100 -0.79 -4.87 5.93
N SER A 101 -0.79 -4.76 7.26
CA SER A 101 -2.01 -4.84 8.05
C SER A 101 -3.00 -3.76 7.65
N LEU A 102 -4.29 -3.97 7.98
CA LEU A 102 -5.32 -2.97 7.72
C LEU A 102 -4.98 -1.64 8.42
N ALA A 103 -4.49 -1.70 9.64
CA ALA A 103 -4.12 -0.49 10.39
C ALA A 103 -3.00 0.28 9.69
N ASP A 104 -1.97 -0.39 9.23
CA ASP A 104 -0.87 0.26 8.51
C ASP A 104 -1.37 0.88 7.20
N LEU A 105 -2.21 0.17 6.47
CA LEU A 105 -2.76 0.67 5.20
C LEU A 105 -3.60 1.93 5.42
N VAL A 106 -4.50 1.91 6.39
CA VAL A 106 -5.33 3.07 6.73
C VAL A 106 -4.45 4.25 7.16
N ASP A 107 -3.46 3.99 8.01
CA ASP A 107 -2.52 5.03 8.45
C ASP A 107 -1.81 5.68 7.26
N MET A 108 -1.23 4.88 6.38
CA MET A 108 -0.50 5.38 5.21
C MET A 108 -1.40 6.20 4.28
N LYS A 109 -2.61 5.72 4.03
CA LYS A 109 -3.56 6.40 3.15
C LYS A 109 -4.05 7.72 3.75
N LEU A 110 -4.29 7.77 5.06
CA LEU A 110 -4.66 9.01 5.74
C LEU A 110 -3.57 10.06 5.65
N ARG A 111 -2.32 9.66 5.83
CA ARG A 111 -1.20 10.62 5.76
C ARG A 111 -1.11 11.28 4.41
N THR A 112 -1.20 10.49 3.33
CA THR A 112 -1.11 11.02 1.97
C THR A 112 -2.37 11.80 1.60
N GLY A 113 -3.55 11.28 1.91
CA GLY A 113 -4.82 11.91 1.55
C GLY A 113 -5.10 13.21 2.30
N SER A 114 -4.69 13.29 3.59
CA SER A 114 -4.92 14.48 4.40
C SER A 114 -3.93 15.61 4.11
N SER A 115 -2.73 15.29 3.61
CA SER A 115 -1.69 16.28 3.39
C SER A 115 -1.72 16.92 2.00
N ASP A 116 -2.43 16.31 1.04
CA ASP A 116 -2.46 16.78 -0.35
C ASP A 116 -3.86 16.64 -0.93
N PRO A 117 -4.54 17.77 -1.23
CA PRO A 117 -5.89 17.73 -1.82
C PRO A 117 -5.98 16.99 -3.16
N LEU A 118 -4.87 16.89 -3.88
CA LEU A 118 -4.83 16.16 -5.15
C LEU A 118 -4.82 14.64 -4.95
N ARG A 119 -4.68 14.18 -3.71
CA ARG A 119 -4.70 12.76 -3.33
C ARG A 119 -6.05 12.34 -2.75
N ALA A 120 -7.14 12.91 -3.26
CA ALA A 120 -8.49 12.61 -2.80
C ALA A 120 -8.83 11.11 -2.89
N GLN A 121 -8.22 10.38 -3.83
CA GLN A 121 -8.41 8.93 -3.93
C GLN A 121 -7.95 8.21 -2.67
N ASP A 122 -6.90 8.67 -2.02
CA ASP A 122 -6.42 8.07 -0.78
C ASP A 122 -7.45 8.19 0.34
N LEU A 123 -8.13 9.33 0.45
CA LEU A 123 -9.22 9.50 1.42
C LEU A 123 -10.42 8.64 1.05
N ALA A 124 -10.76 8.54 -0.24
CA ALA A 124 -11.84 7.66 -0.70
C ALA A 124 -11.54 6.20 -0.37
N ASP A 125 -10.28 5.78 -0.49
CA ASP A 125 -9.86 4.44 -0.11
C ASP A 125 -10.09 4.19 1.38
N VAL A 126 -9.74 5.14 2.24
CA VAL A 126 -9.97 5.01 3.69
C VAL A 126 -11.47 4.88 3.98
N ILE A 127 -12.29 5.71 3.35
CA ILE A 127 -13.75 5.63 3.51
C ILE A 127 -14.28 4.26 3.10
N GLY A 128 -13.81 3.74 1.96
CA GLY A 128 -14.19 2.41 1.50
C GLY A 128 -13.80 1.30 2.47
N LEU A 129 -12.59 1.39 3.05
CA LEU A 129 -12.12 0.43 4.04
C LEU A 129 -12.92 0.51 5.35
N ILE A 130 -13.22 1.72 5.82
CA ILE A 130 -14.04 1.93 7.01
C ILE A 130 -15.41 1.25 6.82
N ARG A 131 -16.05 1.48 5.66
CA ARG A 131 -17.36 0.90 5.36
C ARG A 131 -17.30 -0.61 5.24
N HIS A 132 -16.33 -1.13 4.52
CA HIS A 132 -16.21 -2.58 4.32
C HIS A 132 -16.00 -3.33 5.63
N HIS A 133 -15.10 -2.83 6.48
CA HIS A 133 -14.75 -3.47 7.75
C HIS A 133 -15.60 -2.98 8.93
N GLN A 134 -16.50 -2.03 8.69
CA GLN A 134 -17.33 -1.43 9.74
C GLN A 134 -16.49 -0.88 10.90
N LEU A 135 -15.41 -0.16 10.54
CA LEU A 135 -14.49 0.38 11.53
C LEU A 135 -15.18 1.50 12.33
N ARG A 136 -14.89 1.52 13.63
CA ARG A 136 -15.42 2.50 14.56
C ARG A 136 -14.31 3.39 15.10
N ARG A 137 -14.67 4.42 15.86
CA ARG A 137 -13.69 5.39 16.38
C ARG A 137 -12.54 4.77 17.16
N ASP A 138 -12.80 3.69 17.88
CA ASP A 138 -11.76 3.01 18.70
C ASP A 138 -10.67 2.36 17.87
N PHE A 139 -10.90 2.10 16.59
CA PHE A 139 -9.85 1.61 15.69
C PHE A 139 -8.67 2.60 15.61
N ALA A 140 -8.92 3.88 15.88
CA ALA A 140 -7.89 4.92 15.85
C ALA A 140 -6.69 4.60 16.75
N ARG A 141 -6.88 3.83 17.82
CA ARG A 141 -5.78 3.42 18.71
C ARG A 141 -4.68 2.64 17.99
N ASN A 142 -5.00 2.03 16.85
CA ASN A 142 -4.05 1.26 16.06
C ASN A 142 -3.26 2.13 15.08
N LEU A 143 -3.57 3.42 15.01
CA LEU A 143 -2.96 4.36 14.07
C LEU A 143 -1.97 5.27 14.79
N GLY A 144 -1.11 5.92 14.03
CA GLY A 144 -0.23 6.96 14.55
C GLY A 144 -1.03 8.11 15.15
N ALA A 145 -0.52 8.68 16.25
CA ALA A 145 -1.25 9.70 17.00
C ALA A 145 -1.68 10.90 16.15
N ASP A 146 -0.86 11.28 15.18
CA ASP A 146 -1.09 12.46 14.35
C ASP A 146 -2.21 12.29 13.28
N VAL A 147 -2.65 11.06 13.00
CA VAL A 147 -3.76 10.81 12.05
C VAL A 147 -5.05 10.36 12.71
N ARG A 148 -5.04 10.14 14.02
CA ARG A 148 -6.23 9.66 14.76
C ARG A 148 -7.42 10.60 14.65
N GLY A 149 -7.17 11.90 14.73
CA GLY A 149 -8.22 12.92 14.62
C GLY A 149 -8.93 12.87 13.27
N GLU A 150 -8.18 12.80 12.19
CA GLU A 150 -8.76 12.71 10.84
C GLU A 150 -9.54 11.41 10.65
N PHE A 151 -9.03 10.29 11.17
CA PHE A 151 -9.75 9.02 11.12
C PHE A 151 -11.12 9.14 11.81
N LYS A 152 -11.14 9.68 13.02
CA LYS A 152 -12.38 9.83 13.78
C LYS A 152 -13.39 10.72 13.07
N LYS A 153 -12.92 11.80 12.43
CA LYS A 153 -13.80 12.69 11.65
C LYS A 153 -14.46 11.92 10.50
N LEU A 154 -13.72 11.06 9.81
CA LEU A 154 -14.28 10.27 8.72
C LEU A 154 -15.30 9.26 9.23
N VAL A 155 -15.03 8.58 10.33
CA VAL A 155 -15.97 7.65 10.95
C VAL A 155 -17.26 8.38 11.33
N ASP A 156 -17.14 9.53 11.98
CA ASP A 156 -18.31 10.32 12.39
C ASP A 156 -19.14 10.76 11.18
N ALA A 157 -18.48 11.21 10.11
CA ALA A 157 -19.16 11.63 8.89
C ALA A 157 -19.93 10.47 8.25
N ILE A 158 -19.34 9.29 8.22
CA ILE A 158 -19.97 8.08 7.65
C ILE A 158 -21.18 7.68 8.50
N GLU A 159 -21.07 7.73 9.82
CA GLU A 159 -22.17 7.39 10.73
C GLU A 159 -23.34 8.37 10.63
N ARG A 160 -23.09 9.65 10.34
CA ARG A 160 -24.13 10.65 10.13
C ARG A 160 -24.80 10.55 8.76
N GLY A 161 -24.07 10.05 7.78
CA GLY A 161 -24.56 9.91 6.39
C GLY A 161 -25.29 8.61 6.21
#